data_b3479ed2bbd9955f2ed20dd893b70c3d
#
_entry.id   b3479ed2bbd9955f2ed20dd893b70c3d
#
_cell.length_a   1.000
_cell.length_b   1.000
_cell.length_c   1.000
_cell.angle_alpha   90.00
_cell.angle_beta   90.00
_cell.angle_gamma   90.00
#
_symmetry.space_group_name_H-M   'P 1'
#
loop_
_entity.id
_entity.type
_entity.pdbx_description
1 polymer ?
#
loop_
_entity_poly.entity_id
_entity_poly.type
_entity_poly.pdbx_seq_one_letter_code
_entity_poly.pdbx_strand_id
1 'polypeptide(L)'
;MIALDVETSGLTPLTCSILSIGAVDTDEPTNQFYDECAVWEGAEISDEAIAINGFSREEIAATSGRKSEAELIAAFVSWATNRPHNRTLVAQTPSFDRDFVRAACNRAGIEYPFAARTIDTHTMGWLHMVHSGVVPPEKNAHSALNLDGVLEYCGIPSEPKPHNALTGAQCHAEVFSRIAYTKKLLPEFRSEERRVGKE
;
A
#
# COMPACT_ATOMS: atom_id res chain seq x y z
N MET A 1 9.87 -5.83 8.23
CA MET A 1 8.49 -6.12 7.76
C MET A 1 8.31 -5.60 6.34
N ILE A 2 7.13 -5.76 5.73
CA ILE A 2 6.85 -5.26 4.37
C ILE A 2 5.69 -4.26 4.44
N ALA A 3 5.95 -2.98 4.25
CA ALA A 3 4.89 -2.03 3.95
C ALA A 3 4.44 -2.27 2.50
N LEU A 4 3.14 -2.45 2.30
CA LEU A 4 2.53 -2.88 1.04
C LEU A 4 1.39 -1.95 0.67
N ASP A 5 1.26 -1.70 -0.62
CA ASP A 5 0.07 -1.11 -1.22
C ASP A 5 -0.16 -1.71 -2.60
N VAL A 6 -1.42 -1.84 -3.02
CA VAL A 6 -1.79 -2.35 -4.33
C VAL A 6 -2.79 -1.44 -5.03
N GLU A 7 -2.55 -1.14 -6.30
CA GLU A 7 -3.59 -0.57 -7.15
C GLU A 7 -4.35 -1.71 -7.86
N THR A 8 -5.66 -1.56 -7.95
CA THR A 8 -6.54 -2.63 -8.41
C THR A 8 -7.55 -2.14 -9.44
N SER A 9 -8.10 -3.05 -10.22
CA SER A 9 -9.17 -2.75 -11.18
C SER A 9 -10.56 -2.62 -10.55
N GLY A 10 -10.68 -2.82 -9.23
CA GLY A 10 -11.93 -2.72 -8.47
C GLY A 10 -11.76 -3.24 -7.05
N LEU A 11 -12.85 -3.46 -6.32
CA LEU A 11 -12.81 -3.71 -4.88
C LEU A 11 -12.83 -5.20 -4.48
N THR A 12 -13.10 -6.11 -5.41
CA THR A 12 -13.34 -7.53 -5.09
C THR A 12 -12.19 -8.40 -5.58
N PRO A 13 -11.36 -8.99 -4.69
CA PRO A 13 -10.18 -9.77 -5.08
C PRO A 13 -10.45 -10.99 -5.96
N LEU A 14 -11.69 -11.49 -5.94
CA LEU A 14 -12.09 -12.68 -6.72
C LEU A 14 -12.44 -12.35 -8.17
N THR A 15 -12.92 -11.14 -8.45
CA THR A 15 -13.39 -10.72 -9.79
C THR A 15 -12.53 -9.60 -10.40
N CYS A 16 -11.77 -8.86 -9.58
CA CYS A 16 -10.90 -7.78 -10.03
C CYS A 16 -9.43 -8.20 -10.01
N SER A 17 -8.62 -7.47 -10.78
CA SER A 17 -7.17 -7.70 -10.92
C SER A 17 -6.36 -6.73 -10.08
N ILE A 18 -5.16 -7.15 -9.67
CA ILE A 18 -4.09 -6.21 -9.32
C ILE A 18 -3.64 -5.51 -10.61
N LEU A 19 -3.31 -4.24 -10.52
CA LEU A 19 -2.73 -3.43 -11.59
C LEU A 19 -1.27 -3.07 -11.31
N SER A 20 -0.95 -2.77 -10.06
CA SER A 20 0.43 -2.56 -9.60
C SER A 20 0.60 -2.98 -8.14
N ILE A 21 1.82 -3.31 -7.78
CA ILE A 21 2.25 -3.60 -6.41
C ILE A 21 3.41 -2.67 -6.05
N GLY A 22 3.27 -1.95 -4.95
CA GLY A 22 4.35 -1.23 -4.29
C GLY A 22 4.69 -1.85 -2.94
N ALA A 23 5.96 -1.99 -2.63
CA ALA A 23 6.37 -2.49 -1.33
C ALA A 23 7.70 -1.90 -0.86
N VAL A 24 7.83 -1.72 0.46
CA VAL A 24 9.03 -1.20 1.12
C VAL A 24 9.43 -2.15 2.25
N ASP A 25 10.69 -2.55 2.26
CA ASP A 25 11.25 -3.24 3.43
C ASP A 25 11.46 -2.25 4.57
N THR A 26 10.71 -2.40 5.67
CA THR A 26 10.82 -1.46 6.81
C THR A 26 12.14 -1.60 7.58
N ASP A 27 12.86 -2.71 7.41
CA ASP A 27 14.16 -2.95 8.03
C ASP A 27 15.32 -2.46 7.14
N GLU A 28 15.11 -2.42 5.80
CA GLU A 28 16.02 -1.89 4.79
C GLU A 28 15.26 -0.99 3.80
N PRO A 29 14.95 0.27 4.14
CA PRO A 29 14.00 1.12 3.40
C PRO A 29 14.42 1.47 1.96
N THR A 30 15.69 1.28 1.61
CA THR A 30 16.18 1.41 0.22
C THR A 30 15.84 0.19 -0.64
N ASN A 31 15.49 -0.95 -0.01
CA ASN A 31 15.02 -2.14 -0.69
C ASN A 31 13.51 -2.04 -0.90
N GLN A 32 13.14 -1.62 -2.10
CA GLN A 32 11.76 -1.36 -2.51
C GLN A 32 11.41 -2.22 -3.72
N PHE A 33 10.13 -2.51 -3.87
CA PHE A 33 9.55 -3.19 -5.03
C PHE A 33 8.48 -2.30 -5.66
N TYR A 34 8.50 -2.20 -6.97
CA TYR A 34 7.40 -1.64 -7.77
C TYR A 34 7.34 -2.33 -9.11
N ASP A 35 6.14 -2.76 -9.49
CA ASP A 35 5.90 -3.30 -10.82
C ASP A 35 4.41 -3.22 -11.16
N GLU A 36 4.09 -3.30 -12.47
CA GLU A 36 2.75 -3.17 -13.02
C GLU A 36 2.41 -4.35 -13.93
N CYS A 37 1.10 -4.62 -14.10
CA CYS A 37 0.64 -5.63 -15.03
C CYS A 37 -0.63 -5.22 -15.80
N ALA A 38 -0.97 -6.00 -16.81
CA ALA A 38 -2.29 -5.99 -17.40
C ALA A 38 -3.29 -6.76 -16.51
N VAL A 39 -4.57 -6.47 -16.65
CA VAL A 39 -5.63 -7.25 -16.01
C VAL A 39 -5.62 -8.69 -16.54
N TRP A 40 -5.94 -9.66 -15.68
CA TRP A 40 -6.15 -11.02 -16.13
C TRP A 40 -7.43 -11.14 -16.98
N GLU A 41 -7.49 -12.11 -17.88
CA GLU A 41 -8.60 -12.30 -18.80
C GLU A 41 -9.90 -12.58 -18.04
N GLY A 42 -10.91 -11.71 -18.25
CA GLY A 42 -12.21 -11.78 -17.57
C GLY A 42 -12.29 -10.99 -16.28
N ALA A 43 -11.24 -10.24 -15.88
CA ALA A 43 -11.30 -9.37 -14.71
C ALA A 43 -12.31 -8.23 -14.90
N GLU A 44 -13.06 -7.93 -13.85
CA GLU A 44 -13.91 -6.73 -13.79
C GLU A 44 -13.04 -5.48 -13.64
N ILE A 45 -13.48 -4.39 -14.30
CA ILE A 45 -12.82 -3.08 -14.25
C ILE A 45 -13.85 -2.04 -13.84
N SER A 46 -13.66 -1.41 -12.68
CA SER A 46 -14.46 -0.30 -12.18
C SER A 46 -13.89 1.04 -12.67
N ASP A 47 -14.75 1.90 -13.20
CA ASP A 47 -14.37 3.26 -13.61
C ASP A 47 -13.92 4.10 -12.44
N GLU A 48 -14.52 3.89 -11.26
CA GLU A 48 -14.13 4.58 -10.03
C GLU A 48 -12.70 4.18 -9.60
N ALA A 49 -12.35 2.89 -9.68
CA ALA A 49 -11.02 2.42 -9.30
C ALA A 49 -9.94 3.00 -10.22
N ILE A 50 -10.13 2.91 -11.55
CA ILE A 50 -9.15 3.44 -12.49
C ILE A 50 -9.05 4.97 -12.46
N ALA A 51 -10.12 5.69 -12.10
CA ALA A 51 -10.06 7.14 -11.89
C ALA A 51 -9.19 7.55 -10.68
N ILE A 52 -9.08 6.68 -9.66
CA ILE A 52 -8.25 6.92 -8.47
C ILE A 52 -6.78 6.71 -8.78
N ASN A 53 -6.44 5.59 -9.44
CA ASN A 53 -5.07 5.18 -9.70
C ASN A 53 -4.50 5.70 -11.04
N GLY A 54 -5.33 6.36 -11.85
CA GLY A 54 -4.89 7.05 -13.06
C GLY A 54 -4.61 6.13 -14.27
N PHE A 55 -4.87 4.83 -14.18
CA PHE A 55 -4.77 3.94 -15.33
C PHE A 55 -5.92 4.17 -16.33
N SER A 56 -5.65 4.00 -17.60
CA SER A 56 -6.72 3.92 -18.62
C SER A 56 -7.15 2.48 -18.89
N ARG A 57 -8.39 2.28 -19.34
CA ARG A 57 -8.89 0.94 -19.71
C ARG A 57 -8.04 0.30 -20.81
N GLU A 58 -7.59 1.10 -21.76
CA GLU A 58 -6.76 0.66 -22.89
C GLU A 58 -5.40 0.15 -22.39
N GLU A 59 -4.77 0.86 -21.47
CA GLU A 59 -3.48 0.46 -20.89
C GLU A 59 -3.55 -0.84 -20.14
N ILE A 60 -4.55 -0.99 -19.25
CA ILE A 60 -4.64 -2.19 -18.38
C ILE A 60 -5.18 -3.41 -19.14
N ALA A 61 -5.93 -3.21 -20.22
CA ALA A 61 -6.38 -4.29 -21.10
C ALA A 61 -5.31 -4.73 -22.12
N ALA A 62 -4.27 -3.91 -22.34
CA ALA A 62 -3.22 -4.22 -23.30
C ALA A 62 -2.31 -5.32 -22.77
N THR A 63 -2.47 -6.54 -23.29
CA THR A 63 -1.60 -7.68 -22.97
C THR A 63 -0.25 -7.63 -23.70
N SER A 64 -0.15 -6.84 -24.78
CA SER A 64 1.10 -6.67 -25.53
C SER A 64 2.00 -5.63 -24.85
N GLY A 65 3.14 -6.08 -24.37
CA GLY A 65 4.17 -5.22 -23.76
C GLY A 65 4.02 -4.96 -22.25
N ARG A 66 2.96 -5.48 -21.61
CA ARG A 66 2.81 -5.51 -20.14
C ARG A 66 2.93 -6.93 -19.61
N LYS A 67 3.41 -7.06 -18.39
CA LYS A 67 3.41 -8.34 -17.66
C LYS A 67 1.97 -8.80 -17.40
N SER A 68 1.78 -10.10 -17.28
CA SER A 68 0.57 -10.67 -16.71
C SER A 68 0.54 -10.49 -15.18
N GLU A 69 -0.64 -10.59 -14.57
CA GLU A 69 -0.76 -10.61 -13.10
C GLU A 69 0.06 -11.76 -12.49
N ALA A 70 0.15 -12.91 -13.15
CA ALA A 70 0.97 -14.04 -12.70
C ALA A 70 2.47 -13.73 -12.69
N GLU A 71 2.98 -13.00 -13.68
CA GLU A 71 4.38 -12.56 -13.71
C GLU A 71 4.67 -11.50 -12.65
N LEU A 72 3.75 -10.56 -12.44
CA LEU A 72 3.87 -9.55 -11.39
C LEU A 72 3.93 -10.20 -10.01
N ILE A 73 2.98 -11.10 -9.73
CA ILE A 73 2.93 -11.74 -8.40
C ILE A 73 4.11 -12.67 -8.16
N ALA A 74 4.62 -13.36 -9.19
CA ALA A 74 5.83 -14.16 -9.10
C ALA A 74 7.06 -13.30 -8.76
N ALA A 75 7.19 -12.15 -9.40
CA ALA A 75 8.28 -11.20 -9.12
C ALA A 75 8.19 -10.65 -7.68
N PHE A 76 6.99 -10.26 -7.24
CA PHE A 76 6.77 -9.75 -5.89
C PHE A 76 7.06 -10.81 -4.81
N VAL A 77 6.56 -12.04 -4.99
CA VAL A 77 6.82 -13.15 -4.06
C VAL A 77 8.32 -13.47 -4.02
N SER A 78 8.99 -13.50 -5.17
CA SER A 78 10.45 -13.68 -5.23
C SER A 78 11.20 -12.60 -4.47
N TRP A 79 10.85 -11.32 -4.68
CA TRP A 79 11.45 -10.20 -3.93
C TRP A 79 11.20 -10.36 -2.42
N ALA A 80 9.97 -10.66 -2.00
CA ALA A 80 9.61 -10.80 -0.60
C ALA A 80 10.31 -11.96 0.10
N THR A 81 10.53 -13.09 -0.60
CA THR A 81 11.14 -14.30 -0.03
C THR A 81 12.67 -14.26 -0.03
N ASN A 82 13.28 -13.50 -0.93
CA ASN A 82 14.74 -13.30 -0.95
C ASN A 82 15.26 -12.38 0.16
N ARG A 83 14.36 -11.72 0.91
CA ARG A 83 14.71 -10.88 2.05
C ARG A 83 14.86 -11.75 3.31
N PRO A 84 15.89 -11.50 4.15
CA PRO A 84 16.08 -12.23 5.42
C PRO A 84 15.14 -11.73 6.52
N HIS A 85 14.40 -10.62 6.31
CA HIS A 85 13.62 -9.93 7.32
C HIS A 85 12.19 -10.48 7.45
N ASN A 86 11.50 -10.05 8.50
CA ASN A 86 10.11 -10.42 8.78
C ASN A 86 9.17 -10.01 7.61
N ARG A 87 8.32 -10.94 7.17
CA ARG A 87 7.37 -10.77 6.06
C ARG A 87 5.95 -10.43 6.52
N THR A 88 5.77 -9.89 7.72
CA THR A 88 4.47 -9.35 8.15
C THR A 88 4.14 -8.13 7.32
N LEU A 89 2.94 -8.10 6.75
CA LEU A 89 2.46 -6.98 5.94
C LEU A 89 2.01 -5.81 6.83
N VAL A 90 2.33 -4.60 6.41
CA VAL A 90 1.96 -3.33 7.03
C VAL A 90 1.24 -2.49 5.98
N ALA A 91 0.01 -2.04 6.24
CA ALA A 91 -0.78 -1.19 5.33
C ALA A 91 -1.90 -0.46 6.08
N GLN A 92 -2.59 0.45 5.43
CA GLN A 92 -3.87 1.01 5.87
C GLN A 92 -4.98 0.02 5.48
N THR A 93 -5.69 -0.56 6.47
CA THR A 93 -6.68 -1.61 6.23
C THR A 93 -6.09 -2.81 5.45
N PRO A 94 -5.01 -3.42 5.95
CA PRO A 94 -4.19 -4.38 5.21
C PRO A 94 -4.91 -5.65 4.75
N SER A 95 -6.16 -5.85 5.16
CA SER A 95 -6.99 -6.95 4.66
C SER A 95 -7.27 -6.82 3.16
N PHE A 96 -7.38 -5.58 2.65
CA PHE A 96 -7.60 -5.31 1.23
C PHE A 96 -6.39 -5.80 0.41
N ASP A 97 -5.22 -5.25 0.67
CA ASP A 97 -3.99 -5.58 -0.06
C ASP A 97 -3.64 -7.06 0.06
N ARG A 98 -3.69 -7.58 1.30
CA ARG A 98 -3.44 -8.99 1.60
C ARG A 98 -4.33 -9.92 0.80
N ASP A 99 -5.62 -9.63 0.72
CA ASP A 99 -6.58 -10.54 0.08
C ASP A 99 -6.46 -10.47 -1.45
N PHE A 100 -6.11 -9.32 -2.03
CA PHE A 100 -5.73 -9.21 -3.44
C PHE A 100 -4.47 -10.01 -3.77
N VAL A 101 -3.39 -9.85 -2.99
CA VAL A 101 -2.14 -10.61 -3.17
C VAL A 101 -2.40 -12.11 -3.02
N ARG A 102 -3.21 -12.53 -2.03
CA ARG A 102 -3.56 -13.94 -1.84
C ARG A 102 -4.35 -14.49 -3.03
N ALA A 103 -5.34 -13.74 -3.53
CA ALA A 103 -6.13 -14.15 -4.67
C ALA A 103 -5.27 -14.28 -5.94
N ALA A 104 -4.37 -13.32 -6.19
CA ALA A 104 -3.42 -13.37 -7.31
C ALA A 104 -2.45 -14.56 -7.18
N CYS A 105 -1.92 -14.85 -5.99
CA CYS A 105 -1.11 -16.06 -5.74
C CYS A 105 -1.89 -17.33 -6.10
N ASN A 106 -3.16 -17.42 -5.67
CA ASN A 106 -4.01 -18.57 -5.95
C ASN A 106 -4.25 -18.75 -7.47
N ARG A 107 -4.55 -17.65 -8.19
CA ARG A 107 -4.73 -17.69 -9.65
C ARG A 107 -3.45 -18.13 -10.38
N ALA A 108 -2.31 -17.68 -9.90
CA ALA A 108 -1.00 -18.02 -10.48
C ALA A 108 -0.47 -19.40 -10.05
N GLY A 109 -1.12 -20.09 -9.11
CA GLY A 109 -0.62 -21.36 -8.55
C GLY A 109 0.65 -21.20 -7.71
N ILE A 110 0.87 -20.02 -7.13
CA ILE A 110 2.03 -19.68 -6.32
C ILE A 110 1.65 -19.78 -4.84
N GLU A 111 2.53 -20.40 -4.03
CA GLU A 111 2.33 -20.43 -2.58
C GLU A 111 2.38 -19.02 -2.00
N TYR A 112 1.37 -18.67 -1.18
CA TYR A 112 1.30 -17.40 -0.47
C TYR A 112 2.27 -17.40 0.73
N PRO A 113 3.37 -16.60 0.71
CA PRO A 113 4.44 -16.72 1.70
C PRO A 113 4.25 -15.84 2.95
N PHE A 114 3.14 -15.11 3.06
CA PHE A 114 2.90 -14.15 4.13
C PHE A 114 1.99 -14.72 5.22
N ALA A 115 2.15 -14.21 6.45
CA ALA A 115 1.27 -14.58 7.56
C ALA A 115 -0.15 -14.00 7.40
N ALA A 116 -1.12 -14.62 8.08
CA ALA A 116 -2.47 -14.06 8.15
C ALA A 116 -2.53 -12.78 9.01
N ARG A 117 -1.62 -12.64 9.99
CA ARG A 117 -1.53 -11.46 10.84
C ARG A 117 -0.85 -10.33 10.11
N THR A 118 -1.38 -9.11 10.28
CA THR A 118 -0.92 -7.89 9.65
C THR A 118 -0.79 -6.77 10.68
N ILE A 119 -0.08 -5.72 10.34
CA ILE A 119 -0.02 -4.46 11.10
C ILE A 119 -0.87 -3.44 10.34
N ASP A 120 -1.87 -2.88 11.00
CA ASP A 120 -2.80 -1.92 10.42
C ASP A 120 -2.48 -0.50 10.89
N THR A 121 -2.07 0.36 9.97
CA THR A 121 -1.72 1.76 10.27
C THR A 121 -2.93 2.59 10.67
N HIS A 122 -4.16 2.25 10.23
CA HIS A 122 -5.39 2.85 10.75
C HIS A 122 -5.51 2.60 12.25
N THR A 123 -5.45 1.35 12.68
CA THR A 123 -5.56 0.97 14.09
C THR A 123 -4.46 1.61 14.93
N MET A 124 -3.22 1.63 14.42
CA MET A 124 -2.09 2.27 15.10
C MET A 124 -2.32 3.78 15.25
N GLY A 125 -2.72 4.46 14.18
CA GLY A 125 -3.01 5.90 14.20
C GLY A 125 -4.14 6.25 15.16
N TRP A 126 -5.25 5.51 15.08
CA TRP A 126 -6.40 5.68 15.95
C TRP A 126 -6.01 5.54 17.43
N LEU A 127 -5.31 4.47 17.78
CA LEU A 127 -4.88 4.21 19.16
C LEU A 127 -3.89 5.27 19.65
N HIS A 128 -2.95 5.69 18.81
CA HIS A 128 -1.97 6.72 19.15
C HIS A 128 -2.64 8.08 19.37
N MET A 129 -3.64 8.45 18.55
CA MET A 129 -4.46 9.66 18.76
C MET A 129 -5.15 9.63 20.11
N VAL A 130 -5.85 8.53 20.45
CA VAL A 130 -6.56 8.37 21.73
C VAL A 130 -5.59 8.53 22.92
N HIS A 131 -4.44 7.87 22.89
CA HIS A 131 -3.44 7.95 23.94
C HIS A 131 -2.82 9.35 24.06
N SER A 132 -2.80 10.12 22.97
CA SER A 132 -2.32 11.51 22.94
C SER A 132 -3.41 12.54 23.29
N GLY A 133 -4.60 12.11 23.64
CA GLY A 133 -5.73 12.98 23.95
C GLY A 133 -6.36 13.66 22.74
N VAL A 134 -6.07 13.17 21.52
CA VAL A 134 -6.67 13.63 20.26
C VAL A 134 -7.87 12.74 19.94
N VAL A 135 -9.02 13.35 19.63
CA VAL A 135 -10.21 12.59 19.24
C VAL A 135 -10.09 12.17 17.78
N PRO A 136 -10.11 10.85 17.47
CA PRO A 136 -10.10 10.39 16.09
C PRO A 136 -11.33 10.85 15.31
N PRO A 137 -11.22 11.17 14.01
CA PRO A 137 -12.34 11.67 13.23
C PRO A 137 -13.40 10.58 13.00
N GLU A 138 -14.67 11.00 13.09
CA GLU A 138 -15.84 10.16 12.82
C GLU A 138 -16.75 10.81 11.79
N LYS A 139 -17.40 9.99 10.97
CA LYS A 139 -18.45 10.39 10.02
C LYS A 139 -19.50 9.30 9.91
N ASN A 140 -20.78 9.66 10.01
CA ASN A 140 -21.89 8.73 9.92
C ASN A 140 -21.79 7.54 10.90
N ALA A 141 -21.35 7.79 12.14
CA ALA A 141 -21.10 6.79 13.19
C ALA A 141 -20.04 5.72 12.82
N HIS A 142 -19.13 6.04 11.93
CA HIS A 142 -17.99 5.21 11.56
C HIS A 142 -16.68 6.01 11.67
N SER A 143 -15.54 5.30 11.81
CA SER A 143 -14.24 5.94 11.71
C SER A 143 -14.09 6.62 10.34
N ALA A 144 -13.69 7.90 10.35
CA ALA A 144 -13.36 8.65 9.15
C ALA A 144 -11.84 8.83 8.98
N LEU A 145 -11.04 8.13 9.77
CA LEU A 145 -9.58 8.20 9.73
C LEU A 145 -9.06 7.39 8.52
N ASN A 146 -8.96 8.04 7.38
CA ASN A 146 -8.32 7.49 6.17
C ASN A 146 -6.80 7.69 6.21
N LEU A 147 -6.09 7.23 5.18
CA LEU A 147 -4.63 7.36 5.09
C LEU A 147 -4.19 8.83 5.17
N ASP A 148 -4.80 9.73 4.41
CA ASP A 148 -4.49 11.17 4.46
C ASP A 148 -4.60 11.75 5.87
N GLY A 149 -5.64 11.36 6.62
CA GLY A 149 -5.80 11.79 8.02
C GLY A 149 -4.72 11.24 8.95
N VAL A 150 -4.25 10.02 8.73
CA VAL A 150 -3.11 9.46 9.49
C VAL A 150 -1.81 10.16 9.10
N LEU A 151 -1.60 10.43 7.81
CA LEU A 151 -0.43 11.16 7.30
C LEU A 151 -0.37 12.56 7.91
N GLU A 152 -1.48 13.32 7.85
CA GLU A 152 -1.58 14.65 8.45
C GLU A 152 -1.26 14.62 9.96
N TYR A 153 -1.87 13.69 10.68
CA TYR A 153 -1.61 13.50 12.10
C TYR A 153 -0.14 13.22 12.42
N CYS A 154 0.53 12.44 11.56
CA CYS A 154 1.96 12.13 11.70
C CYS A 154 2.88 13.24 11.16
N GLY A 155 2.35 14.34 10.59
CA GLY A 155 3.14 15.39 9.94
C GLY A 155 3.85 14.89 8.69
N ILE A 156 3.19 14.01 7.93
CA ILE A 156 3.65 13.48 6.64
C ILE A 156 2.79 14.12 5.54
N PRO A 157 3.36 14.54 4.40
CA PRO A 157 2.58 15.02 3.27
C PRO A 157 1.56 13.99 2.79
N SER A 158 0.41 14.46 2.30
CA SER A 158 -0.57 13.59 1.64
C SER A 158 0.03 12.89 0.44
N GLU A 159 -0.48 11.71 0.14
CA GLU A 159 -0.07 10.95 -1.03
C GLU A 159 -0.32 11.74 -2.32
N PRO A 160 0.65 11.79 -3.25
CA PRO A 160 0.46 12.41 -4.56
C PRO A 160 -0.67 11.75 -5.35
N LYS A 161 -1.35 12.53 -6.19
CA LYS A 161 -2.37 11.99 -7.12
C LYS A 161 -1.90 12.10 -8.56
N PRO A 162 -2.22 11.13 -9.42
CA PRO A 162 -2.99 9.89 -9.13
C PRO A 162 -2.25 8.98 -8.16
N HIS A 163 -2.99 8.09 -7.47
CA HIS A 163 -2.41 7.13 -6.54
C HIS A 163 -1.43 6.19 -7.24
N ASN A 164 -0.38 5.80 -6.53
CA ASN A 164 0.65 4.88 -7.03
C ASN A 164 1.06 3.94 -5.91
N ALA A 165 1.04 2.64 -6.17
CA ALA A 165 1.29 1.64 -5.16
C ALA A 165 2.64 1.80 -4.43
N LEU A 166 3.70 2.29 -5.09
CA LEU A 166 4.97 2.53 -4.41
C LEU A 166 4.88 3.72 -3.44
N THR A 167 4.24 4.82 -3.84
CA THR A 167 4.05 5.98 -2.96
C THR A 167 3.15 5.65 -1.78
N GLY A 168 2.08 4.87 -1.99
CA GLY A 168 1.22 4.37 -0.92
C GLY A 168 2.00 3.50 0.07
N ALA A 169 2.78 2.53 -0.42
CA ALA A 169 3.64 1.70 0.43
C ALA A 169 4.69 2.50 1.21
N GLN A 170 5.28 3.55 0.61
CA GLN A 170 6.18 4.48 1.29
C GLN A 170 5.47 5.25 2.40
N CYS A 171 4.24 5.72 2.16
CA CYS A 171 3.40 6.35 3.18
C CYS A 171 3.12 5.39 4.36
N HIS A 172 2.75 4.15 4.07
CA HIS A 172 2.53 3.12 5.10
C HIS A 172 3.78 2.84 5.93
N ALA A 173 4.95 2.72 5.28
CA ALA A 173 6.23 2.49 5.95
C ALA A 173 6.61 3.66 6.87
N GLU A 174 6.44 4.90 6.41
CA GLU A 174 6.74 6.11 7.17
C GLU A 174 5.80 6.27 8.38
N VAL A 175 4.47 6.08 8.19
CA VAL A 175 3.49 6.09 9.28
C VAL A 175 3.85 5.03 10.33
N PHE A 176 4.10 3.80 9.89
CA PHE A 176 4.49 2.72 10.78
C PHE A 176 5.71 3.09 11.62
N SER A 177 6.76 3.62 10.99
CA SER A 177 8.00 3.99 11.67
C SER A 177 7.80 5.14 12.67
N ARG A 178 7.02 6.17 12.29
CA ARG A 178 6.77 7.32 13.19
C ARG A 178 5.95 6.93 14.42
N ILE A 179 4.92 6.11 14.23
CA ILE A 179 4.06 5.70 15.35
C ILE A 179 4.75 4.65 16.23
N ALA A 180 5.36 3.62 15.65
CA ALA A 180 5.95 2.53 16.41
C ALA A 180 7.29 2.88 17.05
N TYR A 181 8.10 3.71 16.40
CA TYR A 181 9.50 3.96 16.80
C TYR A 181 9.83 5.44 16.97
N THR A 182 8.91 6.35 16.70
CA THR A 182 9.12 7.81 16.75
C THR A 182 10.30 8.24 15.86
N LYS A 183 10.42 7.62 14.67
CA LYS A 183 11.53 7.83 13.72
C LYS A 183 11.02 8.08 12.31
N LYS A 184 11.65 9.05 11.63
CA LYS A 184 11.51 9.23 10.19
C LYS A 184 12.31 8.13 9.49
N LEU A 185 11.67 7.40 8.58
CA LEU A 185 12.24 6.23 7.92
C LEU A 185 12.87 6.61 6.57
N LEU A 186 12.08 7.22 5.69
CA LEU A 186 12.44 7.44 4.30
C LEU A 186 13.03 8.85 4.07
N PRO A 187 14.07 8.97 3.24
CA PRO A 187 14.72 10.27 2.96
C PRO A 187 13.77 11.32 2.39
N GLU A 188 12.81 10.93 1.54
CA GLU A 188 11.83 11.81 0.90
C GLU A 188 10.95 12.55 1.92
N PHE A 189 10.69 11.94 3.08
CA PHE A 189 9.92 12.54 4.16
C PHE A 189 10.78 13.27 5.22
N ARG A 190 12.10 13.39 4.99
CA ARG A 190 13.02 14.07 5.93
C ARG A 190 13.16 15.58 5.65
N SER A 191 12.82 16.03 4.44
CA SER A 191 13.19 17.37 3.94
C SER A 191 12.31 18.54 4.45
N GLU A 192 11.26 18.31 5.23
CA GLU A 192 10.30 19.36 5.61
C GLU A 192 10.68 20.21 6.84
N GLU A 193 11.69 19.83 7.61
CA GLU A 193 12.13 20.63 8.77
C GLU A 193 12.76 21.99 8.42
N ARG A 194 13.07 22.28 7.15
CA ARG A 194 13.71 23.54 6.74
C ARG A 194 12.75 24.68 6.42
N ARG A 195 11.42 24.44 6.37
CA ARG A 195 10.45 25.49 5.98
C ARG A 195 9.73 26.18 7.15
N VAL A 196 9.78 25.65 8.37
CA VAL A 196 9.05 26.23 9.54
C VAL A 196 9.93 27.14 10.41
N GLY A 197 11.18 27.37 10.07
CA GLY A 197 12.14 28.12 10.91
C GLY A 197 12.67 29.41 10.30
N LYS A 198 11.92 30.13 9.43
CA LYS A 198 12.25 31.49 8.99
C LYS A 198 10.98 32.30 8.71
N GLU A 199 10.38 32.80 9.74
CA GLU A 199 9.69 34.12 9.78
C GLU A 199 10.00 34.78 11.13
#